data_abb0857b398128cd0ee767db4fe8dd2b
#
_entry.id   abb0857b398128cd0ee767db4fe8dd2b
#
_cell.length_a   1.000
_cell.length_b   1.000
_cell.length_c   1.000
_cell.angle_alpha   90.00
_cell.angle_beta   90.00
_cell.angle_gamma   90.00
#
_symmetry.space_group_name_H-M   'P 1'
#
loop_
_entity.id
_entity.type
_entity.pdbx_description
1 polymer ?
#
loop_
_entity_poly.entity_id
_entity_poly.type
_entity_poly.pdbx_seq_one_letter_code
_entity_poly.pdbx_strand_id
1 'polypeptide(L)'
;HLAYGTEFFYEDTKYNPHSPYSASKASSDHFVRAFHDTYGMPTIVTNCSNNYGPYQFPEKLIPLFINNIRHRKPLPLYGKGENVRDWLYVVDHARAIDVIFHNGKIAETYNIGGFNEWKNIDIIKVVINTVDRL
;
A
#
# COMPACT_ATOMS: atom_id res chain seq x y z
N HIS A 1 -7.64 -7.29 -11.04
CA HIS A 1 -8.65 -6.47 -10.35
C HIS A 1 -9.73 -7.39 -9.84
N LEU A 2 -9.75 -7.66 -8.53
CA LEU A 2 -10.91 -8.24 -7.89
C LEU A 2 -12.04 -7.20 -7.91
N ALA A 3 -13.27 -7.64 -8.13
CA ALA A 3 -14.42 -6.74 -8.05
C ALA A 3 -14.56 -6.21 -6.62
N TYR A 4 -14.78 -4.92 -6.47
CA TYR A 4 -14.93 -4.28 -5.18
C TYR A 4 -16.00 -4.99 -4.32
N GLY A 5 -15.61 -5.42 -3.13
CA GLY A 5 -16.54 -5.88 -2.09
C GLY A 5 -16.86 -7.36 -2.07
N THR A 6 -16.19 -8.21 -2.86
CA THR A 6 -16.53 -9.64 -2.92
C THR A 6 -15.41 -10.60 -2.54
N GLU A 7 -14.13 -10.19 -2.60
CA GLU A 7 -13.00 -11.07 -2.33
C GLU A 7 -11.82 -10.33 -1.70
N PHE A 8 -11.08 -11.01 -0.84
CA PHE A 8 -9.82 -10.53 -0.29
C PHE A 8 -8.64 -11.02 -1.14
N PHE A 9 -7.52 -10.28 -1.08
CA PHE A 9 -6.24 -10.78 -1.58
C PHE A 9 -5.64 -11.73 -0.56
N TYR A 10 -5.30 -12.93 -1.00
CA TYR A 10 -4.59 -13.93 -0.23
C TYR A 10 -3.13 -14.05 -0.70
N GLU A 11 -2.31 -14.72 0.06
CA GLU A 11 -0.89 -14.90 -0.26
C GLU A 11 -0.65 -15.72 -1.54
N ASP A 12 -1.62 -16.54 -1.94
CA ASP A 12 -1.65 -17.34 -3.17
C ASP A 12 -2.36 -16.64 -4.35
N THR A 13 -2.86 -15.43 -4.15
CA THR A 13 -3.51 -14.66 -5.23
C THR A 13 -2.51 -14.38 -6.34
N LYS A 14 -2.86 -14.78 -7.58
CA LYS A 14 -1.99 -14.62 -8.75
C LYS A 14 -1.75 -13.15 -9.08
N TYR A 15 -0.49 -12.82 -9.35
CA TYR A 15 -0.14 -11.51 -9.87
C TYR A 15 -0.76 -11.27 -11.24
N ASN A 16 -1.34 -10.10 -11.44
CA ASN A 16 -1.90 -9.66 -12.72
C ASN A 16 -1.54 -8.19 -12.98
N PRO A 17 -0.26 -7.87 -13.23
CA PRO A 17 0.18 -6.50 -13.44
C PRO A 17 -0.30 -5.96 -14.78
N HIS A 18 -0.85 -4.72 -14.78
CA HIS A 18 -1.35 -4.04 -15.97
C HIS A 18 -0.55 -2.77 -16.33
N SER A 19 0.54 -2.49 -15.64
CA SER A 19 1.42 -1.37 -15.95
C SER A 19 2.89 -1.78 -15.84
N PRO A 20 3.82 -1.07 -16.53
CA PRO A 20 5.25 -1.34 -16.39
C PRO A 20 5.74 -1.28 -14.94
N TYR A 21 5.23 -0.31 -14.16
CA TYR A 21 5.54 -0.22 -12.73
C TYR A 21 5.05 -1.44 -11.95
N SER A 22 3.78 -1.85 -12.15
CA SER A 22 3.24 -3.04 -11.47
C SER A 22 3.98 -4.31 -11.88
N ALA A 23 4.37 -4.41 -13.16
CA ALA A 23 5.17 -5.53 -13.66
C ALA A 23 6.57 -5.58 -13.01
N SER A 24 7.24 -4.44 -12.85
CA SER A 24 8.55 -4.38 -12.19
C SER A 24 8.48 -4.79 -10.72
N LYS A 25 7.40 -4.39 -10.01
CA LYS A 25 7.18 -4.79 -8.62
C LYS A 25 6.91 -6.29 -8.49
N ALA A 26 6.05 -6.84 -9.34
CA ALA A 26 5.81 -8.30 -9.36
C ALA A 26 7.07 -9.08 -9.70
N SER A 27 7.90 -8.58 -10.63
CA SER A 27 9.19 -9.19 -10.98
C SER A 27 10.15 -9.22 -9.79
N SER A 28 10.17 -8.18 -8.95
CA SER A 28 11.00 -8.17 -7.74
C SER A 28 10.68 -9.34 -6.81
N ASP A 29 9.40 -9.61 -6.59
CA ASP A 29 8.98 -10.74 -5.73
C ASP A 29 9.34 -12.09 -6.34
N HIS A 30 9.22 -12.23 -7.66
CA HIS A 30 9.66 -13.42 -8.37
C HIS A 30 11.18 -13.64 -8.29
N PHE A 31 11.98 -12.58 -8.39
CA PHE A 31 13.42 -12.66 -8.20
C PHE A 31 13.79 -13.12 -6.79
N VAL A 32 13.15 -12.57 -5.76
CA VAL A 32 13.40 -12.98 -4.37
C VAL A 32 13.15 -14.48 -4.19
N ARG A 33 12.02 -15.00 -4.71
CA ARG A 33 11.71 -16.43 -4.68
C ARG A 33 12.73 -17.26 -5.46
N ALA A 34 13.10 -16.82 -6.67
CA ALA A 34 14.07 -17.53 -7.49
C ALA A 34 15.45 -17.63 -6.81
N PHE A 35 15.89 -16.59 -6.10
CA PHE A 35 17.13 -16.64 -5.31
C PHE A 35 17.04 -17.61 -4.14
N HIS A 36 15.88 -17.70 -3.48
CA HIS A 36 15.66 -18.72 -2.46
C HIS A 36 15.76 -20.14 -3.07
N ASP A 37 15.00 -20.40 -4.13
CA ASP A 37 14.89 -21.72 -4.73
C ASP A 37 16.22 -22.20 -5.36
N THR A 38 17.00 -21.27 -5.92
CA THR A 38 18.25 -21.61 -6.62
C THR A 38 19.45 -21.69 -5.67
N TYR A 39 19.53 -20.78 -4.70
CA TYR A 39 20.73 -20.60 -3.87
C TYR A 39 20.48 -20.83 -2.38
N GLY A 40 19.28 -21.19 -1.97
CA GLY A 40 18.95 -21.39 -0.55
C GLY A 40 18.96 -20.10 0.28
N MET A 41 18.84 -18.92 -0.36
CA MET A 41 18.84 -17.64 0.33
C MET A 41 17.65 -17.57 1.31
N PRO A 42 17.85 -17.25 2.59
CA PRO A 42 16.76 -17.12 3.54
C PRO A 42 15.97 -15.83 3.27
N THR A 43 14.86 -15.95 2.57
CA THR A 43 14.02 -14.80 2.15
C THR A 43 12.60 -14.94 2.64
N ILE A 44 11.95 -13.79 2.85
CA ILE A 44 10.52 -13.65 3.11
C ILE A 44 10.00 -12.51 2.21
N VAL A 45 8.86 -12.70 1.59
CA VAL A 45 8.19 -11.66 0.79
C VAL A 45 7.07 -11.05 1.63
N THR A 46 6.99 -9.72 1.66
CA THR A 46 5.88 -9.00 2.30
C THR A 46 5.19 -8.09 1.31
N ASN A 47 3.87 -8.19 1.23
CA ASN A 47 3.01 -7.31 0.43
C ASN A 47 2.20 -6.42 1.37
N CYS A 48 2.33 -5.12 1.25
CA CYS A 48 1.58 -4.19 2.08
C CYS A 48 0.55 -3.39 1.29
N SER A 49 -0.50 -2.96 1.99
CA SER A 49 -1.45 -1.98 1.48
C SER A 49 -0.86 -0.57 1.44
N ASN A 50 -1.67 0.44 1.07
CA ASN A 50 -1.19 1.82 0.96
C ASN A 50 -0.78 2.37 2.34
N ASN A 51 0.48 2.74 2.47
CA ASN A 51 0.98 3.32 3.70
C ASN A 51 0.65 4.81 3.79
N TYR A 52 0.43 5.31 5.02
CA TYR A 52 0.37 6.72 5.33
C TYR A 52 1.06 7.01 6.67
N GLY A 53 1.46 8.24 6.88
CA GLY A 53 2.07 8.66 8.14
C GLY A 53 3.11 9.76 7.99
N PRO A 54 3.81 10.12 9.09
CA PRO A 54 4.86 11.11 9.09
C PRO A 54 5.96 10.80 8.06
N TYR A 55 6.55 11.86 7.51
CA TYR A 55 7.66 11.79 6.54
C TYR A 55 7.33 11.11 5.22
N GLN A 56 6.06 10.86 4.91
CA GLN A 56 5.67 10.35 3.60
C GLN A 56 6.04 11.34 2.50
N PHE A 57 6.52 10.82 1.37
CA PHE A 57 6.98 11.65 0.25
C PHE A 57 5.86 12.58 -0.28
N PRO A 58 6.14 13.89 -0.49
CA PRO A 58 5.12 14.92 -0.70
C PRO A 58 4.22 14.74 -1.92
N GLU A 59 4.62 13.98 -2.92
CA GLU A 59 3.78 13.71 -4.10
C GLU A 59 2.76 12.59 -3.93
N LYS A 60 2.80 11.88 -2.78
CA LYS A 60 1.79 10.88 -2.46
C LYS A 60 0.48 11.55 -2.05
N LEU A 61 -0.65 10.84 -2.22
CA LEU A 61 -2.00 11.40 -2.13
C LEU A 61 -2.23 12.25 -0.86
N ILE A 62 -2.02 11.68 0.32
CA ILE A 62 -2.33 12.37 1.58
C ILE A 62 -1.45 13.60 1.80
N PRO A 63 -0.10 13.51 1.77
CA PRO A 63 0.72 14.70 1.97
C PRO A 63 0.57 15.75 0.85
N LEU A 64 0.33 15.33 -0.40
CA LEU A 64 0.05 16.24 -1.50
C LEU A 64 -1.22 17.07 -1.23
N PHE A 65 -2.28 16.43 -0.77
CA PHE A 65 -3.53 17.11 -0.48
C PHE A 65 -3.41 18.04 0.73
N ILE A 66 -2.77 17.62 1.81
CA ILE A 66 -2.48 18.50 2.95
C ILE A 66 -1.71 19.75 2.47
N ASN A 67 -0.66 19.56 1.67
CA ASN A 67 0.12 20.67 1.15
C ASN A 67 -0.70 21.60 0.24
N ASN A 68 -1.50 21.03 -0.67
CA ASN A 68 -2.33 21.81 -1.58
C ASN A 68 -3.42 22.59 -0.83
N ILE A 69 -4.09 22.01 0.16
CA ILE A 69 -5.09 22.69 1.00
C ILE A 69 -4.45 23.88 1.71
N ARG A 70 -3.31 23.67 2.39
CA ARG A 70 -2.57 24.74 3.09
C ARG A 70 -2.18 25.91 2.17
N HIS A 71 -1.89 25.64 0.91
CA HIS A 71 -1.50 26.64 -0.08
C HIS A 71 -2.65 27.08 -0.99
N ARG A 72 -3.91 26.68 -0.68
CA ARG A 72 -5.11 26.99 -1.47
C ARG A 72 -4.97 26.60 -2.96
N LYS A 73 -4.30 25.50 -3.23
CA LYS A 73 -4.12 24.94 -4.57
C LYS A 73 -5.20 23.91 -4.89
N PRO A 74 -5.55 23.71 -6.17
CA PRO A 74 -6.48 22.67 -6.59
C PRO A 74 -6.03 21.28 -6.12
N LEU A 75 -7.00 20.42 -5.77
CA LEU A 75 -6.77 19.02 -5.42
C LEU A 75 -6.93 18.16 -6.67
N PRO A 76 -5.87 17.54 -7.19
CA PRO A 76 -5.96 16.70 -8.36
C PRO A 76 -6.66 15.39 -8.01
N LEU A 77 -7.89 15.22 -8.49
CA LEU A 77 -8.64 13.99 -8.35
C LEU A 77 -8.64 13.23 -9.67
N TYR A 78 -8.12 12.01 -9.66
CA TYR A 78 -8.16 11.14 -10.84
C TYR A 78 -9.55 10.49 -10.98
N GLY A 79 -10.18 10.69 -12.14
CA GLY A 79 -11.51 10.20 -12.43
C GLY A 79 -12.56 10.73 -11.44
N LYS A 80 -13.46 9.86 -10.98
CA LYS A 80 -14.49 10.21 -9.99
C LYS A 80 -14.05 10.02 -8.53
N GLY A 81 -12.81 9.59 -8.29
CA GLY A 81 -12.31 9.30 -6.94
C GLY A 81 -12.91 8.06 -6.28
N GLU A 82 -13.55 7.20 -7.06
CA GLU A 82 -14.22 5.98 -6.55
C GLU A 82 -13.24 4.82 -6.29
N ASN A 83 -11.97 4.97 -6.64
CA ASN A 83 -10.96 3.94 -6.34
C ASN A 83 -10.87 3.73 -4.83
N VAL A 84 -11.07 2.49 -4.41
CA VAL A 84 -10.91 2.08 -3.01
C VAL A 84 -9.46 1.68 -2.77
N ARG A 85 -8.94 2.07 -1.60
CA ARG A 85 -7.61 1.67 -1.11
C ARG A 85 -7.71 1.31 0.36
N ASP A 86 -7.00 0.27 0.75
CA ASP A 86 -6.75 -0.01 2.15
C ASP A 86 -5.56 0.84 2.63
N TRP A 87 -5.73 1.49 3.78
CA TRP A 87 -4.75 2.42 4.32
C TRP A 87 -4.15 1.90 5.62
N LEU A 88 -2.83 1.73 5.61
CA LEU A 88 -2.04 1.18 6.71
C LEU A 88 -1.14 2.26 7.31
N TYR A 89 -1.23 2.46 8.62
CA TYR A 89 -0.35 3.40 9.30
C TYR A 89 1.09 2.88 9.29
N VAL A 90 2.04 3.75 8.94
CA VAL A 90 3.43 3.33 8.66
C VAL A 90 4.13 2.68 9.86
N VAL A 91 3.80 3.08 11.09
CA VAL A 91 4.37 2.48 12.30
C VAL A 91 3.85 1.06 12.51
N ASP A 92 2.59 0.80 12.20
CA ASP A 92 2.02 -0.55 12.29
C ASP A 92 2.62 -1.45 11.20
N HIS A 93 2.86 -0.91 10.01
CA HIS A 93 3.61 -1.63 8.97
C HIS A 93 5.03 -1.99 9.44
N ALA A 94 5.76 -1.06 10.02
CA ALA A 94 7.11 -1.32 10.53
C ALA A 94 7.11 -2.39 11.64
N ARG A 95 6.13 -2.35 12.55
CA ARG A 95 5.95 -3.40 13.58
C ARG A 95 5.64 -4.77 12.97
N ALA A 96 4.78 -4.81 11.95
CA ALA A 96 4.47 -6.06 11.27
C ALA A 96 5.72 -6.66 10.60
N ILE A 97 6.55 -5.84 9.95
CA ILE A 97 7.83 -6.28 9.38
C ILE A 97 8.75 -6.85 10.47
N ASP A 98 8.87 -6.17 11.62
CA ASP A 98 9.70 -6.63 12.74
C ASP A 98 9.22 -8.00 13.26
N VAL A 99 7.93 -8.17 13.46
CA VAL A 99 7.32 -9.44 13.87
C VAL A 99 7.60 -10.55 12.84
N ILE A 100 7.41 -10.26 11.55
CA ILE A 100 7.65 -11.22 10.47
C ILE A 100 9.14 -11.57 10.38
N PHE A 101 10.02 -10.61 10.53
CA PHE A 101 11.47 -10.83 10.52
C PHE A 101 11.91 -11.82 11.60
N HIS A 102 11.37 -11.72 12.82
CA HIS A 102 11.75 -12.54 13.95
C HIS A 102 11.00 -13.88 14.04
N ASN A 103 9.77 -13.95 13.55
CA ASN A 103 8.88 -15.09 13.75
C ASN A 103 8.35 -15.71 12.44
N GLY A 104 8.59 -15.06 11.31
CA GLY A 104 8.11 -15.53 10.01
C GLY A 104 8.86 -16.76 9.53
N LYS A 105 8.21 -17.52 8.68
CA LYS A 105 8.80 -18.69 8.03
C LYS A 105 9.55 -18.25 6.76
N ILE A 106 10.75 -18.77 6.59
CA ILE A 106 11.54 -18.57 5.37
C ILE A 106 10.76 -19.14 4.17
N ALA A 107 10.90 -18.49 3.02
CA ALA A 107 10.23 -18.77 1.76
C ALA A 107 8.72 -18.47 1.73
N GLU A 108 8.13 -18.01 2.81
CA GLU A 108 6.73 -17.65 2.85
C GLU A 108 6.48 -16.20 2.39
N THR A 109 5.23 -15.95 2.03
CA THR A 109 4.72 -14.60 1.71
C THR A 109 3.72 -14.19 2.78
N TYR A 110 3.74 -12.90 3.16
CA TYR A 110 2.83 -12.32 4.14
C TYR A 110 2.17 -11.08 3.57
N ASN A 111 0.83 -11.00 3.67
CA ASN A 111 0.08 -9.80 3.36
C ASN A 111 -0.10 -8.94 4.61
N ILE A 112 0.22 -7.66 4.51
CA ILE A 112 0.10 -6.68 5.60
C ILE A 112 -0.92 -5.62 5.19
N GLY A 113 -2.13 -5.71 5.74
CA GLY A 113 -3.23 -4.80 5.49
C GLY A 113 -3.69 -4.06 6.73
N GLY A 114 -4.41 -2.96 6.54
CA GLY A 114 -4.95 -2.13 7.61
C GLY A 114 -6.39 -2.46 7.98
N PHE A 115 -7.12 -3.25 7.18
CA PHE A 115 -8.58 -3.40 7.24
C PHE A 115 -9.30 -2.05 7.28
N ASN A 116 -8.77 -1.06 6.56
CA ASN A 116 -9.17 0.33 6.61
C ASN A 116 -9.37 0.85 5.17
N GLU A 117 -10.39 0.32 4.52
CA GLU A 117 -10.70 0.62 3.12
C GLU A 117 -11.51 1.92 3.00
N TRP A 118 -11.02 2.81 2.13
CA TRP A 118 -11.66 4.09 1.83
C TRP A 118 -11.65 4.36 0.33
N LYS A 119 -12.71 4.99 -0.16
CA LYS A 119 -12.67 5.63 -1.48
C LYS A 119 -11.76 6.86 -1.42
N ASN A 120 -11.02 7.11 -2.49
CA ASN A 120 -10.14 8.28 -2.56
C ASN A 120 -10.89 9.58 -2.26
N ILE A 121 -12.12 9.74 -2.78
CA ILE A 121 -12.95 10.92 -2.52
C ILE A 121 -13.28 11.11 -1.03
N ASP A 122 -13.46 10.02 -0.29
CA ASP A 122 -13.81 10.11 1.13
C ASP A 122 -12.57 10.44 1.98
N ILE A 123 -11.41 9.90 1.64
CA ILE A 123 -10.13 10.32 2.25
C ILE A 123 -9.89 11.82 2.03
N ILE A 124 -10.15 12.32 0.82
CA ILE A 124 -9.99 13.75 0.52
C ILE A 124 -10.88 14.60 1.44
N LYS A 125 -12.16 14.23 1.61
CA LYS A 125 -13.08 14.93 2.52
C LYS A 125 -12.57 14.92 3.97
N VAL A 126 -12.05 13.78 4.45
CA VAL A 126 -11.46 13.67 5.79
C VAL A 126 -10.26 14.60 5.92
N VAL A 127 -9.36 14.62 4.94
CA VAL A 127 -8.17 15.50 4.95
C VAL A 127 -8.57 16.98 4.97
N ILE A 128 -9.53 17.40 4.10
CA ILE A 128 -10.05 18.77 4.09
C ILE A 128 -10.59 19.14 5.47
N ASN A 129 -11.53 18.35 5.98
CA ASN A 129 -12.17 18.63 7.28
C ASN A 129 -11.17 18.66 8.46
N THR A 130 -10.09 17.92 8.36
CA THR A 130 -9.06 17.89 9.41
C THR A 130 -8.15 19.11 9.31
N VAL A 131 -7.73 19.49 8.11
CA VAL A 131 -6.84 20.64 7.91
C VAL A 131 -7.56 21.97 8.18
N ASP A 132 -8.86 22.08 7.84
CA ASP A 132 -9.66 23.27 8.10
C ASP A 132 -9.94 23.52 9.61
N ARG A 133 -9.69 22.53 10.46
CA ARG A 133 -9.85 22.64 11.92
C ARG A 133 -8.55 23.03 12.64
N LEU A 134 -7.42 23.03 11.93
CA LEU A 134 -6.09 23.37 12.46
C LEU A 134 -5.72 24.83 12.17
#